data_ea7e907580b8ac32aa0bd3669cd46e1c
#
_entry.id   ea7e907580b8ac32aa0bd3669cd46e1c
#
_cell.length_a   1.000
_cell.length_b   1.000
_cell.length_c   1.000
_cell.angle_alpha   90.00
_cell.angle_beta   90.00
_cell.angle_gamma   90.00
#
_symmetry.space_group_name_H-M   'P 1'
#
loop_
_entity.id
_entity.type
_entity.pdbx_description
1 polymer ?
#
loop_
_entity_poly.entity_id
_entity_poly.type
_entity_poly.pdbx_seq_one_letter_code
_entity_poly.pdbx_strand_id
1 'polypeptide(L)'
;IEINKEKSKLVDLDKGESFDFLGFRFRRVLSHNGRWRPDRQPTMKSRTHLTREVSEMCKHSKSRPVGELVAQVNPVVRGWVNYFRTGNSSKCMGFVRMWVERKVRRHMYRARQRKGFGWKRWSSDWIYSTLGLYNDYAVRYYCESRPSDRSHKPWRGSCRESPVPENGPPGSLWRGVETGG
;
A
#
# COMPACT_ATOMS: atom_id res chain seq x y z
N ILE A 1 -23.83 -29.09 4.66
CA ILE A 1 -22.42 -28.64 4.46
C ILE A 1 -21.74 -28.81 5.81
N GLU A 2 -20.79 -29.72 5.93
CA GLU A 2 -20.00 -29.89 7.14
C GLU A 2 -18.87 -28.88 7.20
N ILE A 3 -18.78 -28.16 8.30
CA ILE A 3 -17.71 -27.17 8.53
C ILE A 3 -16.47 -27.93 9.04
N ASN A 4 -15.36 -27.77 8.37
CA ASN A 4 -14.09 -28.34 8.84
C ASN A 4 -13.63 -27.63 10.11
N LYS A 5 -13.75 -28.30 11.25
CA LYS A 5 -13.44 -27.77 12.59
C LYS A 5 -11.98 -27.37 12.77
N GLU A 6 -11.05 -28.04 12.10
CA GLU A 6 -9.61 -27.73 12.18
C GLU A 6 -9.23 -26.44 11.44
N LYS A 7 -10.00 -26.08 10.38
CA LYS A 7 -9.76 -24.87 9.58
C LYS A 7 -10.65 -23.70 9.97
N SER A 8 -11.63 -23.94 10.83
CA SER A 8 -12.58 -22.91 11.28
C SER A 8 -12.13 -22.34 12.62
N LYS A 9 -11.94 -21.02 12.67
CA LYS A 9 -11.54 -20.32 13.89
C LYS A 9 -12.56 -19.25 14.22
N LEU A 10 -13.06 -19.27 15.45
CA LEU A 10 -13.81 -18.15 16.01
C LEU A 10 -12.83 -17.10 16.53
N VAL A 11 -13.00 -15.86 16.13
CA VAL A 11 -12.12 -14.75 16.51
C VAL A 11 -12.95 -13.66 17.19
N ASP A 12 -12.54 -13.28 18.40
CA ASP A 12 -13.19 -12.24 19.17
C ASP A 12 -12.46 -10.91 18.96
N LEU A 13 -13.03 -10.04 18.12
CA LEU A 13 -12.45 -8.73 17.81
C LEU A 13 -12.53 -7.76 19.00
N ASP A 14 -13.38 -7.98 19.97
CA ASP A 14 -13.52 -7.13 21.17
C ASP A 14 -12.35 -7.36 22.14
N LYS A 15 -11.77 -8.55 22.13
CA LYS A 15 -10.55 -8.88 22.86
C LYS A 15 -9.25 -8.43 22.18
N GLY A 16 -9.35 -7.68 21.08
CA GLY A 16 -8.20 -7.19 20.34
C GLY A 16 -7.58 -8.22 19.38
N GLU A 17 -8.25 -9.34 19.14
CA GLU A 17 -7.82 -10.31 18.15
C GLU A 17 -7.96 -9.77 16.73
N SER A 18 -7.29 -10.41 15.78
CA SER A 18 -7.35 -10.09 14.36
C SER A 18 -7.41 -11.36 13.53
N PHE A 19 -8.02 -11.28 12.35
CA PHE A 19 -7.99 -12.36 11.38
C PHE A 19 -7.59 -11.88 10.00
N ASP A 20 -6.98 -12.77 9.22
CA ASP A 20 -6.58 -12.51 7.86
C ASP A 20 -7.55 -13.23 6.91
N PHE A 21 -8.16 -12.49 5.99
CA PHE A 21 -9.08 -13.03 4.99
C PHE A 21 -8.86 -12.35 3.64
N LEU A 22 -8.75 -13.13 2.57
CA LEU A 22 -8.50 -12.64 1.19
C LEU A 22 -7.36 -11.62 1.09
N GLY A 23 -6.28 -11.82 1.85
CA GLY A 23 -5.13 -10.93 1.84
C GLY A 23 -5.30 -9.64 2.63
N PHE A 24 -6.44 -9.43 3.26
CA PHE A 24 -6.68 -8.35 4.20
C PHE A 24 -6.59 -8.85 5.64
N ARG A 25 -6.10 -8.00 6.53
CA ARG A 25 -6.17 -8.15 7.97
C ARG A 25 -7.32 -7.31 8.51
N PHE A 26 -8.20 -7.96 9.23
CA PHE A 26 -9.34 -7.34 9.91
C PHE A 26 -9.07 -7.31 11.40
N ARG A 27 -9.26 -6.14 12.01
CA ARG A 27 -9.16 -5.94 13.45
C ARG A 27 -10.04 -4.77 13.87
N ARG A 28 -10.30 -4.65 15.15
CA ARG A 28 -10.97 -3.50 15.74
C ARG A 28 -9.92 -2.55 16.32
N VAL A 29 -10.03 -1.26 16.02
CA VAL A 29 -9.09 -0.24 16.49
C VAL A 29 -9.84 0.92 17.13
N LEU A 30 -9.24 1.50 18.17
CA LEU A 30 -9.75 2.71 18.78
C LEU A 30 -9.40 3.90 17.89
N SER A 31 -10.42 4.67 17.49
CA SER A 31 -10.21 5.91 16.74
C SER A 31 -9.65 7.00 17.65
N HIS A 32 -9.02 8.01 17.09
CA HIS A 32 -8.59 9.23 17.79
C HIS A 32 -9.73 9.86 18.65
N ASN A 33 -10.97 9.72 18.22
CA ASN A 33 -12.15 10.22 18.93
C ASN A 33 -12.70 9.25 20.01
N GLY A 34 -11.93 8.28 20.45
CA GLY A 34 -12.35 7.30 21.46
C GLY A 34 -13.39 6.30 20.99
N ARG A 35 -13.71 6.23 19.69
CA ARG A 35 -14.71 5.29 19.15
C ARG A 35 -14.04 4.08 18.52
N TRP A 36 -14.54 2.90 18.82
CA TRP A 36 -14.12 1.67 18.16
C TRP A 36 -14.61 1.61 16.73
N ARG A 37 -13.73 1.23 15.82
CA ARG A 37 -14.05 1.07 14.39
C ARG A 37 -13.34 -0.14 13.80
N PRO A 38 -13.93 -0.77 12.77
CA PRO A 38 -13.26 -1.81 12.03
C PRO A 38 -12.08 -1.22 11.25
N ASP A 39 -10.95 -1.91 11.28
CA ASP A 39 -9.75 -1.61 10.51
C ASP A 39 -9.49 -2.76 9.54
N ARG A 40 -9.34 -2.41 8.25
CA ARG A 40 -9.07 -3.35 7.18
C ARG A 40 -7.84 -2.89 6.42
N GLN A 41 -6.77 -3.66 6.49
CA GLN A 41 -5.50 -3.33 5.85
C GLN A 41 -4.95 -4.54 5.07
N PRO A 42 -4.16 -4.31 4.00
CA PRO A 42 -3.42 -5.39 3.34
C PRO A 42 -2.51 -6.11 4.33
N THR A 43 -2.47 -7.43 4.29
CA THR A 43 -1.55 -8.21 5.14
C THR A 43 -0.10 -7.94 4.76
N MET A 44 0.80 -8.14 5.72
CA MET A 44 2.25 -8.13 5.46
C MET A 44 2.64 -9.14 4.38
N LYS A 45 1.97 -10.30 4.37
CA LYS A 45 2.18 -11.37 3.40
C LYS A 45 1.91 -10.91 1.98
N SER A 46 0.74 -10.25 1.76
CA SER A 46 0.36 -9.69 0.45
C SER A 46 1.35 -8.61 -0.02
N ARG A 47 1.78 -7.73 0.89
CA ARG A 47 2.77 -6.70 0.59
C ARG A 47 4.14 -7.29 0.25
N THR A 48 4.59 -8.29 1.03
CA THR A 48 5.87 -8.97 0.78
C THR A 48 5.85 -9.72 -0.55
N HIS A 49 4.72 -10.32 -0.92
CA HIS A 49 4.56 -10.97 -2.21
C HIS A 49 4.79 -9.98 -3.36
N LEU A 50 4.09 -8.84 -3.36
CA LEU A 50 4.27 -7.79 -4.36
C LEU A 50 5.73 -7.30 -4.44
N THR A 51 6.34 -7.00 -3.29
CA THR A 51 7.71 -6.48 -3.27
C THR A 51 8.73 -7.50 -3.76
N ARG A 52 8.50 -8.78 -3.52
CA ARG A 52 9.31 -9.86 -4.05
C ARG A 52 9.17 -9.95 -5.57
N GLU A 53 7.94 -9.98 -6.08
CA GLU A 53 7.65 -10.06 -7.51
C GLU A 53 8.30 -8.90 -8.29
N VAL A 54 8.10 -7.66 -7.85
CA VAL A 54 8.77 -6.49 -8.45
C VAL A 54 10.31 -6.60 -8.36
N SER A 55 10.84 -7.17 -7.26
CA SER A 55 12.29 -7.38 -7.13
C SER A 55 12.81 -8.39 -8.15
N GLU A 56 12.08 -9.47 -8.39
CA GLU A 56 12.45 -10.48 -9.40
C GLU A 56 12.43 -9.88 -10.81
N MET A 57 11.38 -9.10 -11.14
CA MET A 57 11.33 -8.37 -12.42
C MET A 57 12.55 -7.47 -12.60
N CYS A 58 12.94 -6.72 -11.57
CA CYS A 58 14.15 -5.89 -11.61
C CYS A 58 15.45 -6.70 -11.77
N LYS A 59 15.50 -7.92 -11.24
CA LYS A 59 16.67 -8.80 -11.39
C LYS A 59 16.77 -9.35 -12.83
N HIS A 60 15.64 -9.78 -13.39
CA HIS A 60 15.61 -10.34 -14.75
C HIS A 60 15.81 -9.28 -15.85
N SER A 61 15.44 -8.03 -15.56
CA SER A 61 15.53 -6.92 -16.54
C SER A 61 16.83 -6.13 -16.47
N LYS A 62 17.91 -6.67 -15.90
CA LYS A 62 19.17 -5.91 -15.67
C LYS A 62 19.77 -5.31 -16.95
N SER A 63 19.66 -6.01 -18.07
CA SER A 63 20.21 -5.60 -19.36
C SER A 63 19.19 -4.92 -20.28
N ARG A 64 17.94 -4.75 -19.82
CA ARG A 64 16.86 -4.16 -20.61
C ARG A 64 16.71 -2.67 -20.35
N PRO A 65 16.19 -1.90 -21.32
CA PRO A 65 15.80 -0.52 -21.11
C PRO A 65 14.81 -0.38 -19.95
N VAL A 66 14.96 0.70 -19.18
CA VAL A 66 14.09 0.94 -18.01
C VAL A 66 12.60 1.06 -18.38
N GLY A 67 12.29 1.54 -19.59
CA GLY A 67 10.90 1.62 -20.09
C GLY A 67 10.23 0.25 -20.17
N GLU A 68 10.94 -0.78 -20.62
CA GLU A 68 10.41 -2.16 -20.64
C GLU A 68 10.16 -2.70 -19.23
N LEU A 69 11.07 -2.42 -18.29
CA LEU A 69 10.88 -2.78 -16.90
C LEU A 69 9.60 -2.13 -16.34
N VAL A 70 9.41 -0.82 -16.59
CA VAL A 70 8.22 -0.09 -16.12
C VAL A 70 6.95 -0.64 -16.76
N ALA A 71 6.98 -0.98 -18.05
CA ALA A 71 5.85 -1.60 -18.73
C ALA A 71 5.44 -2.94 -18.09
N GLN A 72 6.40 -3.73 -17.59
CA GLN A 72 6.14 -5.00 -16.89
C GLN A 72 5.67 -4.78 -15.44
N VAL A 73 6.25 -3.81 -14.72
CA VAL A 73 5.92 -3.53 -13.31
C VAL A 73 4.54 -2.89 -13.16
N ASN A 74 4.17 -1.98 -14.07
CA ASN A 74 2.91 -1.23 -13.98
C ASN A 74 1.65 -2.09 -13.89
N PRO A 75 1.44 -3.14 -14.70
CA PRO A 75 0.25 -3.99 -14.59
C PRO A 75 0.15 -4.69 -13.24
N VAL A 76 1.26 -5.19 -12.72
CA VAL A 76 1.32 -5.90 -11.43
C VAL A 76 0.99 -4.96 -10.28
N VAL A 77 1.64 -3.80 -10.26
CA VAL A 77 1.38 -2.78 -9.21
C VAL A 77 -0.04 -2.25 -9.30
N ARG A 78 -0.54 -1.96 -10.50
CA ARG A 78 -1.93 -1.51 -10.73
C ARG A 78 -2.94 -2.55 -10.26
N GLY A 79 -2.75 -3.82 -10.60
CA GLY A 79 -3.62 -4.91 -10.16
C GLY A 79 -3.67 -5.02 -8.64
N TRP A 80 -2.52 -5.00 -8.00
CA TRP A 80 -2.40 -5.05 -6.55
C TRP A 80 -3.05 -3.82 -5.88
N VAL A 81 -2.77 -2.61 -6.35
CA VAL A 81 -3.36 -1.38 -5.81
C VAL A 81 -4.87 -1.38 -6.00
N ASN A 82 -5.39 -1.75 -7.17
CA ASN A 82 -6.83 -1.81 -7.43
C ASN A 82 -7.56 -2.77 -6.50
N TYR A 83 -6.94 -3.90 -6.18
CA TYR A 83 -7.48 -4.88 -5.25
C TYR A 83 -7.49 -4.35 -3.80
N PHE A 84 -6.40 -3.71 -3.38
CA PHE A 84 -6.20 -3.28 -1.98
C PHE A 84 -6.55 -1.82 -1.70
N ARG A 85 -7.06 -1.05 -2.67
CA ARG A 85 -7.35 0.40 -2.51
C ARG A 85 -8.54 0.72 -1.61
N THR A 86 -9.14 -0.28 -0.97
CA THR A 86 -10.28 -0.13 -0.07
C THR A 86 -9.84 -0.20 1.40
N GLY A 87 -10.64 0.41 2.30
CA GLY A 87 -10.36 0.38 3.74
C GLY A 87 -9.25 1.35 4.17
N ASN A 88 -8.52 1.01 5.24
CA ASN A 88 -7.50 1.87 5.84
C ASN A 88 -6.09 1.60 5.25
N SER A 89 -6.01 1.49 3.92
CA SER A 89 -4.80 1.06 3.22
C SER A 89 -3.81 2.18 2.91
N SER A 90 -4.10 3.45 3.22
CA SER A 90 -3.29 4.64 2.84
C SER A 90 -1.81 4.51 3.20
N LYS A 91 -1.50 4.09 4.43
CA LYS A 91 -0.11 3.90 4.89
C LYS A 91 0.60 2.81 4.08
N CYS A 92 -0.11 1.72 3.76
CA CYS A 92 0.43 0.64 2.96
C CYS A 92 0.65 1.08 1.51
N MET A 93 -0.26 1.85 0.93
CA MET A 93 -0.14 2.43 -0.41
C MET A 93 1.05 3.38 -0.52
N GLY A 94 1.23 4.28 0.47
CA GLY A 94 2.40 5.16 0.54
C GLY A 94 3.72 4.40 0.61
N PHE A 95 3.77 3.33 1.41
CA PHE A 95 4.95 2.45 1.47
C PHE A 95 5.24 1.80 0.12
N VAL A 96 4.23 1.22 -0.55
CA VAL A 96 4.40 0.54 -1.84
C VAL A 96 4.86 1.53 -2.90
N ARG A 97 4.25 2.71 -2.99
CA ARG A 97 4.66 3.80 -3.90
C ARG A 97 6.14 4.11 -3.75
N MET A 98 6.57 4.45 -2.53
CA MET A 98 7.95 4.81 -2.25
C MET A 98 8.92 3.65 -2.53
N TRP A 99 8.52 2.43 -2.19
CA TRP A 99 9.36 1.25 -2.37
C TRP A 99 9.55 0.91 -3.85
N VAL A 100 8.48 0.95 -4.67
CA VAL A 100 8.54 0.71 -6.11
C VAL A 100 9.41 1.78 -6.80
N GLU A 101 9.20 3.05 -6.49
CA GLU A 101 10.02 4.15 -7.00
C GLU A 101 11.50 3.94 -6.67
N ARG A 102 11.84 3.61 -5.43
CA ARG A 102 13.23 3.31 -5.03
C ARG A 102 13.82 2.14 -5.78
N LYS A 103 13.05 1.11 -6.08
CA LYS A 103 13.53 -0.05 -6.87
C LYS A 103 13.83 0.33 -8.31
N VAL A 104 12.95 1.08 -8.97
CA VAL A 104 13.15 1.57 -10.33
C VAL A 104 14.38 2.49 -10.38
N ARG A 105 14.52 3.45 -9.46
CA ARG A 105 15.68 4.33 -9.34
C ARG A 105 16.97 3.55 -9.19
N ARG A 106 16.97 2.55 -8.30
CA ARG A 106 18.15 1.69 -8.08
C ARG A 106 18.51 0.90 -9.32
N HIS A 107 17.53 0.42 -10.08
CA HIS A 107 17.75 -0.25 -11.36
C HIS A 107 18.43 0.68 -12.36
N MET A 108 17.92 1.90 -12.56
CA MET A 108 18.49 2.92 -13.45
C MET A 108 19.92 3.31 -13.06
N TYR A 109 20.22 3.37 -11.77
CA TYR A 109 21.54 3.71 -11.27
C TYR A 109 22.55 2.59 -11.49
N ARG A 110 22.12 1.34 -11.27
CA ARG A 110 22.95 0.15 -11.51
C ARG A 110 23.25 -0.09 -12.98
N ALA A 111 22.32 0.19 -13.87
CA ALA A 111 22.54 0.13 -15.31
C ALA A 111 23.69 1.06 -15.78
N ARG A 112 24.03 2.07 -14.96
CA ARG A 112 25.15 2.99 -15.16
C ARG A 112 26.35 2.69 -14.26
N GLN A 113 26.42 1.50 -13.69
CA GLN A 113 27.47 1.05 -12.77
C GLN A 113 27.68 1.97 -11.56
N ARG A 114 26.63 2.69 -11.13
CA ARG A 114 26.71 3.61 -10.00
C ARG A 114 25.99 3.05 -8.76
N LYS A 115 26.47 3.43 -7.57
CA LYS A 115 25.82 3.11 -6.28
C LYS A 115 24.81 4.21 -5.91
N GLY A 116 23.64 3.86 -5.36
CA GLY A 116 22.63 4.82 -4.89
C GLY A 116 21.31 4.79 -5.65
N PHE A 117 20.57 5.89 -5.62
CA PHE A 117 19.20 5.99 -6.13
C PHE A 117 18.99 7.14 -7.14
N GLY A 118 19.94 8.04 -7.29
CA GLY A 118 19.87 9.14 -8.24
C GLY A 118 18.79 10.19 -8.00
N TRP A 119 18.46 10.49 -6.75
CA TRP A 119 17.46 11.47 -6.38
C TRP A 119 17.66 12.87 -6.98
N LYS A 120 18.93 13.32 -7.04
CA LYS A 120 19.30 14.60 -7.65
C LYS A 120 19.22 14.60 -9.18
N ARG A 121 19.36 13.43 -9.82
CA ARG A 121 19.40 13.33 -11.29
C ARG A 121 18.03 13.17 -11.91
N TRP A 122 17.15 12.39 -11.27
CA TRP A 122 15.79 12.15 -11.74
C TRP A 122 14.82 12.57 -10.64
N SER A 123 14.02 13.60 -10.92
CA SER A 123 12.95 14.00 -10.02
C SER A 123 11.87 12.91 -9.96
N SER A 124 11.04 12.90 -8.92
CA SER A 124 9.90 12.00 -8.86
C SER A 124 8.91 12.31 -9.98
N ASP A 125 8.72 13.61 -10.31
CA ASP A 125 7.86 14.02 -11.40
C ASP A 125 8.30 13.44 -12.74
N TRP A 126 9.60 13.45 -13.02
CA TRP A 126 10.14 12.84 -14.24
C TRP A 126 9.86 11.33 -14.30
N ILE A 127 9.96 10.62 -13.18
CA ILE A 127 9.71 9.17 -13.14
C ILE A 127 8.23 8.87 -13.39
N TYR A 128 7.32 9.69 -12.87
CA TYR A 128 5.90 9.47 -13.04
C TYR A 128 5.37 10.00 -14.38
N SER A 129 5.83 11.16 -14.85
CA SER A 129 5.35 11.79 -16.07
C SER A 129 6.05 11.27 -17.34
N THR A 130 7.38 11.22 -17.33
CA THR A 130 8.16 10.86 -18.52
C THR A 130 8.39 9.36 -18.64
N LEU A 131 8.77 8.70 -17.54
CA LEU A 131 8.99 7.26 -17.54
C LEU A 131 7.67 6.47 -17.45
N GLY A 132 6.58 7.12 -17.05
CA GLY A 132 5.24 6.52 -16.99
C GLY A 132 5.06 5.49 -15.88
N LEU A 133 5.79 5.60 -14.77
CA LEU A 133 5.59 4.73 -13.61
C LEU A 133 4.19 4.96 -13.01
N TYR A 134 3.52 3.86 -12.64
CA TYR A 134 2.19 3.93 -12.04
C TYR A 134 2.16 4.81 -10.78
N ASN A 135 1.18 5.73 -10.69
CA ASN A 135 1.10 6.74 -9.62
C ASN A 135 -0.28 6.82 -8.90
N ASP A 136 -1.31 6.10 -9.35
CA ASP A 136 -2.65 6.17 -8.73
C ASP A 136 -2.76 5.26 -7.50
N TYR A 137 -2.15 5.68 -6.38
CA TYR A 137 -2.19 4.96 -5.11
C TYR A 137 -3.32 5.45 -4.18
N ALA A 138 -4.30 6.17 -4.70
CA ALA A 138 -5.41 6.70 -3.90
C ALA A 138 -6.30 5.60 -3.35
N VAL A 139 -6.67 5.71 -2.07
CA VAL A 139 -7.68 4.85 -1.45
C VAL A 139 -9.06 5.35 -1.86
N ARG A 140 -9.92 4.45 -2.29
CA ARG A 140 -11.31 4.77 -2.68
C ARG A 140 -12.25 4.23 -1.62
N TYR A 141 -13.09 5.09 -1.09
CA TYR A 141 -14.18 4.71 -0.20
C TYR A 141 -15.45 4.57 -1.03
N TYR A 142 -16.04 3.39 -1.02
CA TYR A 142 -17.37 3.21 -1.58
C TYR A 142 -18.39 3.73 -0.55
N CYS A 143 -18.94 4.91 -0.82
CA CYS A 143 -20.15 5.34 -0.14
C CYS A 143 -21.32 4.70 -0.87
N GLU A 144 -21.90 3.65 -0.33
CA GLU A 144 -23.27 3.30 -0.70
C GLU A 144 -24.15 4.48 -0.30
N SER A 145 -24.74 5.14 -1.28
CA SER A 145 -25.82 6.11 -1.05
C SER A 145 -26.99 5.31 -0.46
N ARG A 146 -27.10 5.29 0.87
CA ARG A 146 -28.33 4.78 1.50
C ARG A 146 -29.49 5.59 0.97
N PRO A 147 -30.58 4.97 0.50
CA PRO A 147 -31.80 5.71 0.21
C PRO A 147 -32.16 6.50 1.47
N SER A 148 -32.45 7.77 1.28
CA SER A 148 -32.67 8.77 2.32
C SER A 148 -33.82 8.37 3.23
N ASP A 149 -33.55 7.73 4.34
CA ASP A 149 -34.43 7.72 5.48
C ASP A 149 -34.28 9.06 6.23
N ARG A 150 -35.32 9.88 6.21
CA ARG A 150 -35.30 11.29 6.60
C ARG A 150 -35.25 11.53 8.12
N SER A 151 -34.77 10.63 8.93
CA SER A 151 -34.77 10.76 10.39
C SER A 151 -33.43 10.79 11.10
N HIS A 152 -32.29 10.59 10.40
CA HIS A 152 -31.00 10.71 11.03
C HIS A 152 -30.11 11.77 10.34
N LYS A 153 -29.63 12.72 11.15
CA LYS A 153 -28.67 13.76 10.74
C LYS A 153 -27.55 13.12 9.90
N PRO A 154 -27.32 13.64 8.68
CA PRO A 154 -26.30 13.09 7.79
C PRO A 154 -24.94 13.20 8.46
N TRP A 155 -24.23 12.06 8.54
CA TRP A 155 -22.83 12.03 8.88
C TRP A 155 -22.08 12.89 7.86
N ARG A 156 -21.58 14.06 8.26
CA ARG A 156 -20.81 14.95 7.41
C ARG A 156 -19.38 14.38 7.26
N GLY A 157 -19.29 13.28 6.54
CA GLY A 157 -18.06 12.78 5.99
C GLY A 157 -18.16 12.87 4.48
N SER A 158 -17.67 13.96 3.90
CA SER A 158 -17.53 14.04 2.45
C SER A 158 -16.64 12.87 2.02
N CYS A 159 -17.05 12.14 0.98
CA CYS A 159 -16.19 11.22 0.26
C CYS A 159 -15.07 12.03 -0.41
N ARG A 160 -14.10 12.47 0.38
CA ARG A 160 -12.87 13.08 -0.15
C ARG A 160 -11.89 11.96 -0.40
N GLU A 161 -11.39 11.92 -1.61
CA GLU A 161 -10.12 11.26 -1.88
C GLU A 161 -9.13 11.83 -0.86
N SER A 162 -8.65 10.97 0.04
CA SER A 162 -7.57 11.39 0.92
C SER A 162 -6.32 11.45 0.06
N PRO A 163 -5.76 12.61 -0.24
CA PRO A 163 -4.49 12.69 -0.95
C PRO A 163 -3.46 11.95 -0.13
N VAL A 164 -2.66 11.14 -0.78
CA VAL A 164 -1.42 10.64 -0.20
C VAL A 164 -0.63 11.89 0.18
N PRO A 165 -0.21 12.08 1.45
CA PRO A 165 0.52 13.28 1.82
C PRO A 165 1.74 13.42 0.94
N GLU A 166 1.74 14.48 0.11
CA GLU A 166 2.90 14.93 -0.61
C GLU A 166 3.87 15.46 0.44
N ASN A 167 5.08 14.90 0.46
CA ASN A 167 6.23 15.40 1.21
C ASN A 167 6.16 15.33 2.74
N GLY A 168 6.42 14.15 3.29
CA GLY A 168 7.14 14.06 4.55
C GLY A 168 8.65 13.97 4.27
N PRO A 169 9.53 14.64 5.05
CA PRO A 169 10.96 14.56 4.83
C PRO A 169 11.45 13.12 4.95
N PRO A 170 12.37 12.67 4.08
CA PRO A 170 12.92 11.33 4.16
C PRO A 170 13.89 11.26 5.34
N GLY A 171 13.47 10.86 6.50
CA GLY A 171 14.47 10.69 7.53
C GLY A 171 14.08 10.43 8.98
N SER A 172 12.83 10.50 9.40
CA SER A 172 12.58 10.58 10.86
C SER A 172 11.69 9.51 11.51
N LEU A 173 11.34 8.41 10.85
CA LEU A 173 10.39 7.45 11.44
C LEU A 173 10.84 5.99 11.54
N TRP A 174 12.13 5.70 11.39
CA TRP A 174 12.66 4.36 11.65
C TRP A 174 14.01 4.44 12.36
N ARG A 175 14.01 5.00 13.55
CA ARG A 175 15.11 4.76 14.48
C ARG A 175 14.58 3.93 15.65
N GLY A 176 15.10 2.71 15.76
CA GLY A 176 15.56 2.10 16.99
C GLY A 176 14.49 1.55 17.91
N VAL A 177 14.30 0.25 17.87
CA VAL A 177 14.36 -0.48 19.13
C VAL A 177 15.68 -1.26 19.06
N GLU A 178 16.75 -0.64 19.53
CA GLU A 178 17.93 -1.37 19.99
C GLU A 178 17.59 -1.90 21.38
N THR A 179 17.53 -3.22 21.45
CA THR A 179 17.55 -3.96 22.71
C THR A 179 18.92 -3.78 23.33
N GLY A 180 18.99 -2.97 24.38
CA GLY A 180 20.08 -3.00 25.33
C GLY A 180 19.92 -4.23 26.23
N GLY A 181 20.99 -4.95 26.44
CA GLY A 181 21.19 -6.00 27.41
C GLY A 181 22.59 -6.51 27.28
#